data_e2322744d844622f52a53db9d6f3b956
#
_entry.id   e2322744d844622f52a53db9d6f3b956
#
_cell.length_a   1.000
_cell.length_b   1.000
_cell.length_c   1.000
_cell.angle_alpha   90.00
_cell.angle_beta   90.00
_cell.angle_gamma   90.00
#
_symmetry.space_group_name_H-M   'P 1'
#
loop_
_entity.id
_entity.type
_entity.pdbx_description
1 polymer ?
#
loop_
_entity_poly.entity_id
_entity_poly.type
_entity_poly.pdbx_seq_one_letter_code
_entity_poly.pdbx_strand_id
1 'polypeptide(L)'
;MTASTGRARTTTGNAATVTELYDAFGRGDVPAVLARLADDVAWEDWRDNWAQRAGIPTMARRTGPAEVADFFAVVGTWTLHEFTVLDVIGDGRQVVAEVRAEFTLPNGGRWADEELHLWTFDESGKVVRFRHYLDTAKHIAAARGEDTTAR
;
A
#
# COMPACT_ATOMS: atom_id res chain seq x y z
N MET A 1 15.86 -8.41 -17.20
CA MET A 1 15.49 -8.68 -17.57
C MET A 1 15.48 -9.12 -18.01
N THR A 2 15.52 -9.37 -17.72
CA THR A 2 15.11 -9.80 -18.14
C THR A 2 15.02 -10.33 -18.06
N ALA A 3 15.14 -10.62 -17.60
CA ALA A 3 14.83 -11.20 -17.69
C ALA A 3 14.85 -11.90 -17.68
N SER A 4 15.03 -12.24 -17.41
CA SER A 4 14.89 -12.88 -17.61
C SER A 4 14.90 -13.49 -17.53
N THR A 5 15.18 -13.90 -17.31
CA THR A 5 14.90 -14.45 -17.50
C THR A 5 14.61 -14.86 -17.48
N GLY A 6 14.62 -14.93 -17.26
CA GLY A 6 13.89 -15.07 -17.41
C GLY A 6 13.52 -15.10 -17.23
N ARG A 7 13.48 -14.86 -17.15
CA ARG A 7 12.63 -14.69 -16.73
C ARG A 7 11.19 -14.67 -16.97
N ALA A 8 10.66 -14.89 -17.62
CA ALA A 8 9.26 -14.97 -18.01
C ALA A 8 8.36 -15.58 -16.96
N ARG A 9 8.87 -16.50 -16.19
CA ARG A 9 8.06 -17.07 -15.12
C ARG A 9 7.76 -16.08 -13.99
N THR A 10 8.46 -14.93 -13.94
CA THR A 10 8.13 -13.87 -12.96
C THR A 10 6.75 -13.29 -13.21
N THR A 11 6.18 -13.44 -14.43
CA THR A 11 4.85 -12.94 -14.74
C THR A 11 3.74 -13.72 -14.03
N THR A 12 4.05 -14.90 -13.44
CA THR A 12 3.07 -15.73 -12.74
C THR A 12 3.32 -15.82 -11.25
N GLY A 13 4.41 -15.24 -10.74
CA GLY A 13 4.75 -15.26 -9.33
C GLY A 13 4.09 -14.15 -8.55
N ASN A 14 4.24 -14.19 -7.23
CA ASN A 14 3.63 -13.18 -6.35
C ASN A 14 4.28 -11.81 -6.54
N ALA A 15 5.56 -11.74 -6.88
CA ALA A 15 6.19 -10.47 -7.23
C ALA A 15 5.52 -9.82 -8.44
N ALA A 16 5.21 -10.61 -9.46
CA ALA A 16 4.49 -10.11 -10.63
C ALA A 16 3.08 -9.63 -10.26
N THR A 17 2.41 -10.35 -9.37
CA THR A 17 1.10 -9.93 -8.86
C THR A 17 1.19 -8.58 -8.15
N VAL A 18 2.21 -8.36 -7.32
CA VAL A 18 2.41 -7.07 -6.64
C VAL A 18 2.62 -5.96 -7.67
N THR A 19 3.43 -6.19 -8.69
CA THR A 19 3.62 -5.21 -9.77
C THR A 19 2.29 -4.87 -10.44
N GLU A 20 1.46 -5.88 -10.74
CA GLU A 20 0.13 -5.67 -11.32
C GLU A 20 -0.79 -4.87 -10.40
N LEU A 21 -0.71 -5.10 -9.09
CA LEU A 21 -1.50 -4.35 -8.11
C LEU A 21 -1.16 -2.85 -8.15
N TYR A 22 0.13 -2.51 -8.23
CA TYR A 22 0.54 -1.10 -8.32
C TYR A 22 0.19 -0.50 -9.69
N ASP A 23 0.28 -1.25 -10.77
CA ASP A 23 -0.17 -0.80 -12.08
C ASP A 23 -1.67 -0.48 -12.06
N ALA A 24 -2.47 -1.34 -11.45
CA ALA A 24 -3.91 -1.13 -11.29
C ALA A 24 -4.19 0.12 -10.45
N PHE A 25 -3.49 0.26 -9.33
CA PHE A 25 -3.62 1.46 -8.48
C PHE A 25 -3.27 2.72 -9.28
N GLY A 26 -2.19 2.69 -10.04
CA GLY A 26 -1.71 3.84 -10.82
C GLY A 26 -2.69 4.30 -11.90
N ARG A 27 -3.52 3.40 -12.42
CA ARG A 27 -4.56 3.77 -13.41
C ARG A 27 -5.94 3.93 -12.77
N GLY A 28 -6.02 3.91 -11.44
CA GLY A 28 -7.28 4.11 -10.72
C GLY A 28 -8.22 2.91 -10.76
N ASP A 29 -7.71 1.71 -11.09
CA ASP A 29 -8.52 0.50 -11.20
C ASP A 29 -8.58 -0.21 -9.84
N VAL A 30 -9.33 0.37 -8.90
CA VAL A 30 -9.52 -0.21 -7.58
C VAL A 30 -10.15 -1.61 -7.64
N PRO A 31 -11.19 -1.86 -8.48
CA PRO A 31 -11.75 -3.21 -8.58
C PRO A 31 -10.71 -4.28 -8.92
N ALA A 32 -9.72 -3.99 -9.76
CA ALA A 32 -8.66 -4.94 -10.10
C ALA A 32 -7.78 -5.25 -8.89
N VAL A 33 -7.53 -4.25 -8.03
CA VAL A 33 -6.81 -4.47 -6.77
C VAL A 33 -7.62 -5.37 -5.84
N LEU A 34 -8.90 -5.03 -5.62
CA LEU A 34 -9.76 -5.78 -4.70
C LEU A 34 -9.94 -7.24 -5.14
N ALA A 35 -9.94 -7.49 -6.44
CA ALA A 35 -10.09 -8.85 -6.98
C ALA A 35 -8.92 -9.78 -6.61
N ARG A 36 -7.78 -9.22 -6.24
CA ARG A 36 -6.61 -10.02 -5.82
C ARG A 36 -6.60 -10.34 -4.33
N LEU A 37 -7.53 -9.78 -3.56
CA LEU A 37 -7.57 -9.95 -2.11
C LEU A 37 -8.41 -11.16 -1.74
N ALA A 38 -7.98 -11.90 -0.72
CA ALA A 38 -8.79 -12.96 -0.13
C ALA A 38 -10.03 -12.35 0.53
N ASP A 39 -11.09 -13.15 0.66
CA ASP A 39 -12.36 -12.69 1.24
C ASP A 39 -12.20 -12.18 2.67
N ASP A 40 -11.21 -12.70 3.40
CA ASP A 40 -10.92 -12.35 4.78
C ASP A 40 -9.58 -11.63 4.94
N VAL A 41 -9.10 -10.96 3.90
CA VAL A 41 -7.81 -10.25 3.95
C VAL A 41 -7.71 -9.35 5.18
N ALA A 42 -6.57 -9.45 5.87
CA ALA A 42 -6.28 -8.62 7.03
C ALA A 42 -5.44 -7.42 6.58
N TRP A 43 -6.06 -6.23 6.59
CA TRP A 43 -5.46 -4.99 6.13
C TRP A 43 -5.12 -4.12 7.34
N GLU A 44 -3.84 -3.77 7.49
CA GLU A 44 -3.33 -3.01 8.64
C GLU A 44 -3.64 -3.71 9.96
N ASP A 45 -3.30 -4.98 10.01
CA ASP A 45 -3.49 -5.81 11.20
C ASP A 45 -2.25 -5.67 12.08
N TRP A 46 -2.22 -4.65 12.94
CA TRP A 46 -1.11 -4.35 13.83
C TRP A 46 -1.47 -4.75 15.25
N ARG A 47 -0.48 -5.26 15.98
CA ARG A 47 -0.62 -5.43 17.42
C ARG A 47 -0.61 -4.07 18.11
N ASP A 48 0.31 -3.19 17.67
CA ASP A 48 0.43 -1.84 18.20
C ASP A 48 1.13 -0.97 17.17
N ASN A 49 0.53 0.14 16.78
CA ASN A 49 1.08 1.07 15.79
C ASN A 49 0.63 2.49 16.14
N TRP A 50 1.60 3.40 16.25
CA TRP A 50 1.30 4.77 16.66
C TRP A 50 0.33 5.50 15.74
N ALA A 51 0.44 5.33 14.42
CA ALA A 51 -0.47 5.98 13.48
C ALA A 51 -1.90 5.42 13.63
N GLN A 52 -2.03 4.11 13.84
CA GLN A 52 -3.31 3.49 14.09
C GLN A 52 -3.92 4.00 15.41
N ARG A 53 -3.11 4.12 16.47
CA ARG A 53 -3.54 4.68 17.76
C ARG A 53 -3.99 6.12 17.62
N ALA A 54 -3.35 6.88 16.73
CA ALA A 54 -3.70 8.28 16.48
C ALA A 54 -4.96 8.44 15.61
N GLY A 55 -5.56 7.34 15.17
CA GLY A 55 -6.81 7.38 14.39
C GLY A 55 -6.63 7.78 12.95
N ILE A 56 -5.45 7.57 12.38
CA ILE A 56 -5.19 7.91 10.98
C ILE A 56 -6.05 6.99 10.09
N PRO A 57 -6.95 7.53 9.26
CA PRO A 57 -7.90 6.69 8.50
C PRO A 57 -7.26 5.64 7.61
N THR A 58 -6.11 5.95 6.98
CA THR A 58 -5.41 4.99 6.13
C THR A 58 -4.70 3.90 6.92
N MET A 59 -4.61 4.03 8.24
CA MET A 59 -4.02 3.03 9.12
C MET A 59 -5.07 2.25 9.91
N ALA A 60 -6.35 2.51 9.68
CA ALA A 60 -7.42 1.77 10.34
C ALA A 60 -7.37 0.29 9.92
N ARG A 61 -7.57 -0.59 10.89
CA ARG A 61 -7.69 -2.03 10.62
C ARG A 61 -8.92 -2.27 9.75
N ARG A 62 -8.75 -3.07 8.71
CA ARG A 62 -9.86 -3.45 7.81
C ARG A 62 -9.79 -4.94 7.53
N THR A 63 -10.93 -5.56 7.35
CA THR A 63 -11.02 -6.99 7.03
C THR A 63 -11.91 -7.16 5.80
N GLY A 64 -11.37 -7.85 4.80
CA GLY A 64 -12.09 -8.16 3.57
C GLY A 64 -12.08 -7.04 2.54
N PRO A 65 -12.34 -7.39 1.26
CA PRO A 65 -12.25 -6.41 0.17
C PRO A 65 -13.21 -5.21 0.32
N ALA A 66 -14.40 -5.41 0.86
CA ALA A 66 -15.37 -4.33 1.01
C ALA A 66 -14.84 -3.24 1.96
N GLU A 67 -14.20 -3.64 3.06
CA GLU A 67 -13.60 -2.66 3.98
C GLU A 67 -12.33 -2.03 3.38
N VAL A 68 -11.56 -2.80 2.62
CA VAL A 68 -10.38 -2.25 1.93
C VAL A 68 -10.77 -1.20 0.89
N ALA A 69 -11.96 -1.34 0.27
CA ALA A 69 -12.46 -0.32 -0.63
C ALA A 69 -12.55 1.06 0.05
N ASP A 70 -12.86 1.09 1.35
CA ASP A 70 -12.92 2.35 2.12
C ASP A 70 -11.53 2.99 2.25
N PHE A 71 -10.48 2.17 2.37
CA PHE A 71 -9.09 2.67 2.37
C PHE A 71 -8.83 3.44 1.06
N PHE A 72 -9.17 2.86 -0.08
CA PHE A 72 -8.95 3.51 -1.38
C PHE A 72 -9.83 4.73 -1.55
N ALA A 73 -11.03 4.73 -0.98
CA ALA A 73 -11.90 5.91 -0.98
C ALA A 73 -11.25 7.07 -0.22
N VAL A 74 -10.60 6.80 0.91
CA VAL A 74 -9.87 7.83 1.67
C VAL A 74 -8.72 8.37 0.84
N VAL A 75 -7.87 7.50 0.31
CA VAL A 75 -6.71 7.91 -0.50
C VAL A 75 -7.17 8.69 -1.74
N GLY A 76 -8.31 8.32 -2.32
CA GLY A 76 -8.88 8.99 -3.48
C GLY A 76 -9.27 10.45 -3.22
N THR A 77 -9.41 10.86 -1.95
CA THR A 77 -9.66 12.27 -1.60
C THR A 77 -8.38 13.09 -1.49
N TRP A 78 -7.22 12.44 -1.51
CA TRP A 78 -5.92 13.11 -1.36
C TRP A 78 -5.38 13.54 -2.72
N THR A 79 -4.51 14.56 -2.72
CA THR A 79 -3.79 14.98 -3.92
C THR A 79 -2.47 14.24 -4.00
N LEU A 80 -2.32 13.42 -5.04
CA LEU A 80 -1.10 12.66 -5.28
C LEU A 80 -0.07 13.54 -5.99
N HIS A 81 1.13 13.63 -5.43
CA HIS A 81 2.27 14.32 -6.04
C HIS A 81 3.31 13.35 -6.59
N GLU A 82 3.58 12.29 -5.85
CA GLU A 82 4.51 11.25 -6.28
C GLU A 82 4.06 9.90 -5.73
N PHE A 83 4.16 8.86 -6.56
CA PHE A 83 4.03 7.48 -6.11
C PHE A 83 4.93 6.63 -7.01
N THR A 84 6.08 6.20 -6.47
CA THR A 84 7.09 5.49 -7.23
C THR A 84 7.43 4.19 -6.52
N VAL A 85 7.25 3.07 -7.20
CA VAL A 85 7.73 1.77 -6.70
C VAL A 85 9.21 1.69 -7.05
N LEU A 86 10.06 1.72 -6.03
CA LEU A 86 11.51 1.72 -6.19
C LEU A 86 12.05 0.32 -6.40
N ASP A 87 11.47 -0.67 -5.73
CA ASP A 87 11.92 -2.05 -5.81
C ASP A 87 10.80 -2.98 -5.35
N VAL A 88 10.84 -4.22 -5.81
CA VAL A 88 9.95 -5.30 -5.37
C VAL A 88 10.84 -6.45 -4.94
N ILE A 89 10.74 -6.85 -3.69
CA ILE A 89 11.65 -7.76 -3.02
C ILE A 89 10.91 -9.03 -2.64
N GLY A 90 11.48 -10.19 -3.01
CA GLY A 90 10.89 -11.50 -2.74
C GLY A 90 9.88 -11.90 -3.81
N ASP A 91 9.53 -13.19 -3.82
CA ASP A 91 8.60 -13.76 -4.79
C ASP A 91 7.83 -14.96 -4.22
N GLY A 92 8.03 -15.25 -2.94
CA GLY A 92 7.36 -16.35 -2.25
C GLY A 92 6.06 -15.91 -1.60
N ARG A 93 5.81 -16.45 -0.41
CA ARG A 93 4.59 -16.13 0.35
C ARG A 93 4.50 -14.66 0.72
N GLN A 94 5.64 -14.01 0.93
CA GLN A 94 5.70 -12.59 1.27
C GLN A 94 6.51 -11.83 0.23
N VAL A 95 5.99 -10.67 -0.16
CA VAL A 95 6.62 -9.77 -1.11
C VAL A 95 6.59 -8.37 -0.50
N VAL A 96 7.72 -7.66 -0.57
CA VAL A 96 7.83 -6.29 -0.10
C VAL A 96 8.02 -5.36 -1.29
N ALA A 97 7.22 -4.30 -1.36
CA ALA A 97 7.45 -3.20 -2.29
C ALA A 97 8.04 -2.03 -1.53
N GLU A 98 9.18 -1.52 -2.00
CA GLU A 98 9.75 -0.28 -1.51
C GLU A 98 9.17 0.86 -2.34
N VAL A 99 8.57 1.86 -1.67
CA VAL A 99 7.78 2.89 -2.32
C VAL A 99 8.19 4.26 -1.82
N ARG A 100 8.28 5.22 -2.74
CA ARG A 100 8.37 6.66 -2.38
C ARG A 100 7.03 7.29 -2.73
N ALA A 101 6.43 8.00 -1.77
CA ALA A 101 5.13 8.60 -1.99
C ALA A 101 5.08 10.00 -1.38
N GLU A 102 4.30 10.86 -2.02
CA GLU A 102 4.03 12.22 -1.53
C GLU A 102 2.58 12.58 -1.81
N PHE A 103 1.88 13.04 -0.78
CA PHE A 103 0.46 13.41 -0.86
C PHE A 103 0.18 14.70 -0.08
N THR A 104 -0.86 15.42 -0.53
CA THR A 104 -1.50 16.48 0.27
C THR A 104 -2.89 16.00 0.63
N LEU A 105 -3.22 16.12 1.93
CA LEU A 105 -4.51 15.74 2.49
C LEU A 105 -5.53 16.86 2.32
N PRO A 106 -6.85 16.57 2.39
CA PRO A 106 -7.88 17.59 2.23
C PRO A 106 -7.78 18.76 3.22
N ASN A 107 -7.21 18.54 4.40
CA ASN A 107 -7.03 19.59 5.41
C ASN A 107 -5.76 20.43 5.20
N GLY A 108 -5.03 20.20 4.11
CA GLY A 108 -3.77 20.90 3.81
C GLY A 108 -2.54 20.24 4.37
N GLY A 109 -2.69 19.20 5.16
CA GLY A 109 -1.55 18.41 5.64
C GLY A 109 -0.81 17.78 4.46
N ARG A 110 0.53 17.66 4.57
CA ARG A 110 1.34 17.13 3.48
C ARG A 110 2.49 16.31 4.03
N TRP A 111 2.75 15.17 3.38
CA TRP A 111 3.88 14.32 3.74
C TRP A 111 4.53 13.74 2.48
N ALA A 112 5.83 13.48 2.60
CA ALA A 112 6.61 12.72 1.62
C ALA A 112 7.48 11.76 2.40
N ASP A 113 7.39 10.47 2.11
CA ASP A 113 8.23 9.47 2.79
C ASP A 113 8.56 8.29 1.90
N GLU A 114 9.40 7.42 2.43
CA GLU A 114 9.71 6.12 1.84
C GLU A 114 9.07 5.07 2.72
N GLU A 115 8.40 4.11 2.09
CA GLU A 115 7.59 3.11 2.77
C GLU A 115 7.95 1.71 2.29
N LEU A 116 7.72 0.73 3.16
CA LEU A 116 7.76 -0.67 2.78
C LEU A 116 6.35 -1.23 2.89
N HIS A 117 5.84 -1.76 1.80
CA HIS A 117 4.53 -2.40 1.75
C HIS A 117 4.73 -3.91 1.77
N LEU A 118 4.25 -4.57 2.82
CA LEU A 118 4.38 -6.01 3.00
C LEU A 118 3.08 -6.69 2.59
N TRP A 119 3.17 -7.49 1.55
CA TRP A 119 2.07 -8.29 0.99
C TRP A 119 2.29 -9.75 1.35
N THR A 120 1.31 -10.39 1.98
CA THR A 120 1.34 -11.82 2.30
C THR A 120 0.27 -12.54 1.51
N PHE A 121 0.65 -13.66 0.89
CA PHE A 121 -0.20 -14.43 -0.03
C PHE A 121 -0.52 -15.80 0.53
N ASP A 122 -1.67 -16.35 0.16
CA ASP A 122 -1.98 -17.75 0.37
C ASP A 122 -1.50 -18.62 -0.81
N GLU A 123 -1.74 -19.93 -0.71
CA GLU A 123 -1.28 -20.86 -1.74
C GLU A 123 -2.01 -20.68 -3.08
N SER A 124 -3.19 -20.06 -3.08
CA SER A 124 -3.93 -19.78 -4.30
C SER A 124 -3.48 -18.50 -5.00
N GLY A 125 -2.56 -17.75 -4.40
CA GLY A 125 -2.09 -16.47 -4.94
C GLY A 125 -2.95 -15.28 -4.58
N LYS A 126 -3.84 -15.42 -3.59
CA LYS A 126 -4.62 -14.29 -3.07
C LYS A 126 -3.86 -13.61 -1.94
N VAL A 127 -4.00 -12.30 -1.84
CA VAL A 127 -3.44 -11.54 -0.71
C VAL A 127 -4.27 -11.81 0.53
N VAL A 128 -3.64 -12.32 1.59
CA VAL A 128 -4.31 -12.59 2.87
C VAL A 128 -3.98 -11.54 3.92
N ARG A 129 -2.93 -10.74 3.70
CA ARG A 129 -2.53 -9.72 4.66
C ARG A 129 -1.75 -8.62 3.95
N PHE A 130 -1.98 -7.39 4.38
CA PHE A 130 -1.23 -6.22 3.92
C PHE A 130 -0.90 -5.31 5.11
N ARG A 131 0.34 -4.81 5.14
CA ARG A 131 0.76 -3.73 6.04
C ARG A 131 1.63 -2.77 5.28
N HIS A 132 1.48 -1.46 5.51
CA HIS A 132 2.49 -0.52 5.06
C HIS A 132 3.24 0.08 6.25
N TYR A 133 4.54 -0.10 6.23
CA TYR A 133 5.48 0.46 7.20
C TYR A 133 5.87 1.84 6.68
N LEU A 134 5.56 2.87 7.45
CA LEU A 134 5.71 4.25 7.02
C LEU A 134 6.30 5.10 8.14
N ASP A 135 6.60 6.36 7.84
CA ASP A 135 7.03 7.31 8.84
C ASP A 135 5.81 7.81 9.61
N THR A 136 5.52 7.18 10.74
CA THR A 136 4.31 7.47 11.51
C THR A 136 4.25 8.91 11.99
N ALA A 137 5.40 9.52 12.33
CA ALA A 137 5.44 10.89 12.78
C ALA A 137 4.97 11.87 11.70
N LYS A 138 5.41 11.66 10.45
CA LYS A 138 4.96 12.49 9.32
C LYS A 138 3.47 12.37 9.08
N HIS A 139 2.96 11.13 9.07
CA HIS A 139 1.55 10.89 8.81
C HIS A 139 0.66 11.46 9.90
N ILE A 140 1.06 11.33 11.16
CA ILE A 140 0.31 11.90 12.30
C ILE A 140 0.28 13.43 12.21
N ALA A 141 1.42 14.06 11.93
CA ALA A 141 1.49 15.52 11.80
C ALA A 141 0.64 16.03 10.61
N ALA A 142 0.74 15.36 9.47
CA ALA A 142 -0.06 15.72 8.30
C ALA A 142 -1.57 15.57 8.57
N ALA A 143 -1.96 14.55 9.31
CA ALA A 143 -3.37 14.37 9.67
C ALA A 143 -3.90 15.52 10.53
N ARG A 144 -3.01 16.26 11.20
CA ARG A 144 -3.34 17.47 11.97
C ARG A 144 -3.28 18.74 11.13
N GLY A 145 -3.02 18.63 9.83
CA GLY A 145 -2.96 19.74 8.90
C GLY A 145 -1.57 20.35 8.71
N GLU A 146 -0.52 19.71 9.21
CA GLU A 146 0.84 20.22 9.08
C GLU A 146 1.47 19.80 7.75
N ASP A 147 2.23 20.70 7.15
CA ASP A 147 3.07 20.37 5.99
C ASP A 147 4.43 19.89 6.48
N THR A 148 4.62 18.56 6.49
CA THR A 148 5.87 17.95 6.96
C THR A 148 6.97 17.96 5.90
N THR A 149 6.69 18.44 4.68
CA THR A 149 7.68 18.59 3.62
C THR A 149 8.40 19.92 3.67
N ALA A 150 7.87 20.89 4.43
CA ALA A 150 8.49 22.21 4.58
C ALA A 150 9.81 22.09 5.36
N ARG A 151 10.82 22.87 4.97
CA ARG A 151 12.14 22.87 5.60
C ARG A 151 12.65 24.27 5.82
#